data_79fe120a64167123b11f0c8b3cbafbdc
#
_entry.id   79fe120a64167123b11f0c8b3cbafbdc
#
_cell.length_a   1.000
_cell.length_b   1.000
_cell.length_c   1.000
_cell.angle_alpha   90.00
_cell.angle_beta   90.00
_cell.angle_gamma   90.00
#
_symmetry.space_group_name_H-M   'P 1'
#
loop_
_entity.id
_entity.type
_entity.pdbx_description
1 polymer ?
#
loop_
_entity_poly.entity_id
_entity_poly.type
_entity_poly.pdbx_seq_one_letter_code
_entity_poly.pdbx_strand_id
1 'polypeptide(L)'
;GYNGTSLIRDINIGINKGEIVTLIGPNGSGKSTILKSITRQLKVVGGNVFFDDTSLLKLPYKELASKMAVVLTDRIKTELMTCHDIVATGRYPYTGRLGILTQEDECLVEEAMQAVHAQELGNGDFTAISDGQKQRVLLARAICQDPDVIVLDEPTSFLDVKYKLELLSILERMARQKKITVIMSLHEIDLAQKISDYVICVHGDQIEKYGTPEEIFTSEYIHHL
;
A
#
# COMPACT_ATOMS: atom_id res chain seq x y z
N GLY A 1 12.23 -6.78 11.53
CA GLY A 1 12.42 -7.95 12.39
C GLY A 1 11.68 -7.84 13.71
N TYR A 2 11.56 -8.94 14.46
CA TYR A 2 10.83 -9.00 15.73
C TYR A 2 11.81 -9.37 16.85
N ASN A 3 11.62 -8.79 18.03
CA ASN A 3 12.43 -9.08 19.23
C ASN A 3 13.95 -8.98 18.99
N GLY A 4 14.39 -8.04 18.15
CA GLY A 4 15.80 -7.85 17.82
C GLY A 4 16.36 -8.87 16.82
N THR A 5 15.55 -9.80 16.31
CA THR A 5 15.97 -10.78 15.31
C THR A 5 15.55 -10.31 13.93
N SER A 6 16.51 -10.25 12.98
CA SER A 6 16.22 -9.93 11.58
C SER A 6 15.56 -11.14 10.91
N LEU A 7 14.41 -10.90 10.26
CA LEU A 7 13.72 -11.90 9.44
C LEU A 7 14.23 -11.88 7.99
N ILE A 8 14.54 -10.70 7.49
CA ILE A 8 15.04 -10.50 6.12
C ILE A 8 16.30 -9.67 6.22
N ARG A 9 17.32 -10.06 5.46
CA ARG A 9 18.65 -9.44 5.47
C ARG A 9 19.03 -8.94 4.08
N ASP A 10 20.04 -8.09 4.06
CA ASP A 10 20.74 -7.63 2.83
C ASP A 10 19.82 -7.04 1.77
N ILE A 11 18.82 -6.27 2.22
CA ILE A 11 17.94 -5.53 1.31
C ILE A 11 18.67 -4.28 0.83
N ASN A 12 19.02 -4.23 -0.46
CA ASN A 12 19.61 -3.08 -1.10
C ASN A 12 18.89 -2.79 -2.42
N ILE A 13 17.77 -2.07 -2.35
CA ILE A 13 16.87 -1.79 -3.45
C ILE A 13 16.55 -0.31 -3.48
N GLY A 14 16.63 0.31 -4.66
CA GLY A 14 16.11 1.63 -4.95
C GLY A 14 14.82 1.55 -5.75
N ILE A 15 13.86 2.40 -5.42
CA ILE A 15 12.58 2.52 -6.12
C ILE A 15 12.43 3.97 -6.57
N ASN A 16 12.15 4.18 -7.85
CA ASN A 16 11.97 5.51 -8.40
C ASN A 16 10.53 6.00 -8.28
N LYS A 17 10.36 7.31 -8.37
CA LYS A 17 9.04 7.95 -8.30
C LYS A 17 8.14 7.48 -9.45
N GLY A 18 6.93 7.07 -9.11
CA GLY A 18 5.93 6.62 -10.09
C GLY A 18 6.10 5.18 -10.56
N GLU A 19 7.01 4.40 -9.97
CA GLU A 19 7.13 2.97 -10.22
C GLU A 19 6.11 2.16 -9.41
N ILE A 20 5.71 1.03 -9.97
CA ILE A 20 4.92 -0.01 -9.31
C ILE A 20 5.84 -1.17 -9.00
N VAL A 21 6.08 -1.42 -7.72
CA VAL A 21 6.95 -2.50 -7.23
C VAL A 21 6.13 -3.51 -6.46
N THR A 22 6.22 -4.77 -6.88
CA THR A 22 5.44 -5.86 -6.27
C THR A 22 6.36 -6.85 -5.56
N LEU A 23 6.02 -7.17 -4.31
CA LEU A 23 6.64 -8.24 -3.54
C LEU A 23 5.89 -9.55 -3.78
N ILE A 24 6.58 -10.59 -4.19
CA ILE A 24 6.03 -11.95 -4.34
C ILE A 24 6.83 -12.95 -3.50
N GLY A 25 6.25 -14.09 -3.22
CA GLY A 25 6.88 -15.17 -2.47
C GLY A 25 5.87 -15.94 -1.60
N PRO A 26 6.26 -17.07 -1.01
CA PRO A 26 5.39 -17.90 -0.19
C PRO A 26 4.81 -17.14 1.02
N ASN A 27 3.73 -17.70 1.60
CA ASN A 27 3.21 -17.20 2.86
C ASN A 27 4.28 -17.35 3.97
N GLY A 28 4.43 -16.29 4.78
CA GLY A 28 5.44 -16.26 5.84
C GLY A 28 6.86 -15.93 5.37
N SER A 29 7.11 -15.67 4.07
CA SER A 29 8.44 -15.27 3.57
C SER A 29 8.90 -13.88 4.04
N GLY A 30 8.04 -13.10 4.70
CA GLY A 30 8.41 -11.80 5.27
C GLY A 30 8.00 -10.58 4.43
N LYS A 31 7.19 -10.72 3.39
CA LYS A 31 6.67 -9.59 2.58
C LYS A 31 6.06 -8.50 3.44
N SER A 32 5.09 -8.86 4.30
CA SER A 32 4.46 -7.91 5.24
C SER A 32 5.46 -7.33 6.24
N THR A 33 6.52 -8.07 6.61
CA THR A 33 7.60 -7.55 7.48
C THR A 33 8.38 -6.45 6.77
N ILE A 34 8.70 -6.62 5.48
CA ILE A 34 9.34 -5.57 4.66
C ILE A 34 8.42 -4.35 4.60
N LEU A 35 7.14 -4.54 4.22
CA LEU A 35 6.17 -3.44 4.12
C LEU A 35 5.99 -2.70 5.45
N LYS A 36 5.84 -3.41 6.57
CA LYS A 36 5.75 -2.80 7.91
C LYS A 36 7.04 -2.09 8.32
N SER A 37 8.20 -2.54 7.85
CA SER A 37 9.49 -1.88 8.13
C SER A 37 9.65 -0.56 7.36
N ILE A 38 9.30 -0.53 6.08
CA ILE A 38 9.37 0.70 5.26
C ILE A 38 8.30 1.72 5.64
N THR A 39 7.21 1.30 6.29
CA THR A 39 6.16 2.19 6.81
C THR A 39 6.37 2.62 8.28
N ARG A 40 7.51 2.25 8.89
CA ARG A 40 7.83 2.50 10.31
C ARG A 40 6.87 1.89 11.31
N GLN A 41 6.02 0.96 10.91
CA GLN A 41 5.17 0.20 11.83
C GLN A 41 5.97 -0.88 12.57
N LEU A 42 7.06 -1.34 11.95
CA LEU A 42 8.00 -2.27 12.55
C LEU A 42 9.39 -1.63 12.56
N LYS A 43 10.06 -1.69 13.72
CA LYS A 43 11.42 -1.17 13.84
C LYS A 43 12.40 -1.98 12.98
N VAL A 44 13.19 -1.30 12.19
CA VAL A 44 14.31 -1.90 11.44
C VAL A 44 15.38 -2.33 12.45
N VAL A 45 15.86 -3.58 12.34
CA VAL A 45 16.88 -4.15 13.23
C VAL A 45 18.27 -3.65 12.86
N GLY A 46 18.51 -3.45 11.55
CA GLY A 46 19.78 -2.93 11.01
C GLY A 46 19.56 -2.24 9.68
N GLY A 47 20.52 -1.46 9.22
CA GLY A 47 20.40 -0.69 7.99
C GLY A 47 19.55 0.57 8.12
N ASN A 48 19.22 1.18 6.99
CA ASN A 48 18.40 2.38 6.90
C ASN A 48 17.43 2.30 5.73
N VAL A 49 16.28 2.93 5.89
CA VAL A 49 15.33 3.21 4.80
C VAL A 49 15.34 4.71 4.56
N PHE A 50 15.43 5.10 3.29
CA PHE A 50 15.43 6.49 2.88
C PHE A 50 14.17 6.80 2.08
N PHE A 51 13.66 8.00 2.27
CA PHE A 51 12.67 8.62 1.42
C PHE A 51 13.36 9.83 0.79
N ASP A 52 13.57 9.80 -0.51
CA ASP A 52 14.54 10.64 -1.20
C ASP A 52 15.90 10.53 -0.46
N ASP A 53 16.55 11.64 -0.13
CA ASP A 53 17.83 11.66 0.58
C ASP A 53 17.70 11.65 2.12
N THR A 54 16.47 11.54 2.64
CA THR A 54 16.22 11.64 4.08
C THR A 54 15.92 10.27 4.69
N SER A 55 16.67 9.90 5.73
CA SER A 55 16.35 8.68 6.49
C SER A 55 14.93 8.76 7.07
N LEU A 56 14.14 7.73 6.83
CA LEU A 56 12.77 7.63 7.37
C LEU A 56 12.70 7.82 8.88
N LEU A 57 13.73 7.40 9.62
CA LEU A 57 13.80 7.57 11.07
C LEU A 57 13.87 9.03 11.52
N LYS A 58 14.38 9.92 10.67
CA LYS A 58 14.51 11.35 10.94
C LYS A 58 13.27 12.16 10.58
N LEU A 59 12.40 11.63 9.71
CA LEU A 59 11.17 12.32 9.32
C LEU A 59 10.19 12.37 10.51
N PRO A 60 9.59 13.52 10.83
CA PRO A 60 8.48 13.61 11.76
C PRO A 60 7.31 12.71 11.30
N TYR A 61 6.58 12.10 12.23
CA TYR A 61 5.44 11.24 11.86
C TYR A 61 4.37 11.95 11.02
N LYS A 62 4.12 13.22 11.30
CA LYS A 62 3.15 14.01 10.53
C LYS A 62 3.61 14.20 9.07
N GLU A 63 4.89 14.46 8.86
CA GLU A 63 5.47 14.59 7.53
C GLU A 63 5.48 13.25 6.78
N LEU A 64 5.84 12.16 7.46
CA LEU A 64 5.75 10.83 6.86
C LEU A 64 4.32 10.49 6.47
N ALA A 65 3.35 10.81 7.33
CA ALA A 65 1.93 10.58 7.07
C ALA A 65 1.37 11.45 5.93
N SER A 66 1.95 12.59 5.59
CA SER A 66 1.54 13.34 4.39
C SER A 66 2.17 12.79 3.09
N LYS A 67 3.27 12.05 3.19
CA LYS A 67 4.01 11.52 2.04
C LYS A 67 3.69 10.06 1.72
N MET A 68 3.27 9.28 2.72
CA MET A 68 3.10 7.83 2.59
C MET A 68 1.74 7.38 3.13
N ALA A 69 0.92 6.82 2.25
CA ALA A 69 -0.32 6.15 2.63
C ALA A 69 -0.11 4.65 2.74
N VAL A 70 -0.84 4.02 3.66
CA VAL A 70 -0.68 2.59 3.97
C VAL A 70 -2.03 1.90 4.03
N VAL A 71 -2.17 0.81 3.29
CA VAL A 71 -3.33 -0.09 3.31
C VAL A 71 -2.83 -1.48 3.68
N LEU A 72 -3.02 -1.88 4.92
CA LEU A 72 -2.62 -3.20 5.41
C LEU A 72 -3.83 -4.11 5.57
N THR A 73 -3.57 -5.41 5.60
CA THR A 73 -4.57 -6.45 5.86
C THR A 73 -5.12 -6.46 7.29
N ASP A 74 -4.47 -5.76 8.21
CA ASP A 74 -4.93 -5.66 9.59
C ASP A 74 -6.31 -5.00 9.65
N ARG A 75 -7.29 -5.67 10.26
CA ARG A 75 -8.66 -5.17 10.38
C ARG A 75 -8.68 -3.89 11.21
N ILE A 76 -9.12 -2.80 10.61
CA ILE A 76 -9.40 -1.57 11.34
C ILE A 76 -10.62 -1.84 12.23
N LYS A 77 -10.39 -1.76 13.54
CA LYS A 77 -11.49 -1.81 14.51
C LYS A 77 -12.01 -0.39 14.67
N THR A 78 -13.15 -0.11 14.06
CA THR A 78 -13.84 1.16 14.21
C THR A 78 -15.23 0.89 14.77
N GLU A 79 -15.70 1.75 15.65
CA GLU A 79 -17.07 1.75 16.12
C GLU A 79 -17.73 3.06 15.67
N LEU A 80 -18.94 2.97 15.14
CA LEU A 80 -19.78 4.11 14.77
C LEU A 80 -19.20 5.05 13.70
N MET A 81 -18.33 4.55 12.80
CA MET A 81 -17.81 5.34 11.68
C MET A 81 -18.50 4.96 10.37
N THR A 82 -18.90 5.97 9.62
CA THR A 82 -19.35 5.78 8.24
C THR A 82 -18.18 5.53 7.30
N CYS A 83 -18.45 5.04 6.10
CA CYS A 83 -17.42 4.90 5.07
C CYS A 83 -16.78 6.25 4.72
N HIS A 84 -17.58 7.32 4.68
CA HIS A 84 -17.10 8.68 4.49
C HIS A 84 -16.12 9.09 5.61
N ASP A 85 -16.48 8.84 6.89
CA ASP A 85 -15.58 9.16 8.01
C ASP A 85 -14.24 8.45 7.90
N ILE A 86 -14.25 7.16 7.48
CA ILE A 86 -13.01 6.41 7.25
C ILE A 86 -12.15 7.07 6.19
N VAL A 87 -12.72 7.45 5.04
CA VAL A 87 -11.98 8.14 3.97
C VAL A 87 -11.45 9.48 4.45
N ALA A 88 -12.26 10.25 5.17
CA ALA A 88 -11.92 11.55 5.74
C ALA A 88 -10.72 11.50 6.68
N THR A 89 -10.47 10.36 7.37
CA THR A 89 -9.24 10.19 8.17
C THR A 89 -7.96 10.31 7.34
N GLY A 90 -8.01 10.12 6.02
CA GLY A 90 -6.89 10.37 5.11
C GLY A 90 -6.40 11.82 5.14
N ARG A 91 -7.28 12.76 5.51
CA ARG A 91 -6.94 14.19 5.61
C ARG A 91 -6.31 14.61 6.94
N TYR A 92 -6.26 13.71 7.95
CA TYR A 92 -5.71 14.04 9.28
C TYR A 92 -4.27 14.59 9.27
N PRO A 93 -3.35 14.20 8.39
CA PRO A 93 -2.03 14.85 8.32
C PRO A 93 -2.09 16.34 8.01
N TYR A 94 -3.15 16.80 7.37
CA TYR A 94 -3.34 18.19 6.92
C TYR A 94 -4.22 19.01 7.86
N THR A 95 -5.05 18.37 8.67
CA THR A 95 -5.91 19.05 9.64
C THR A 95 -5.13 19.54 10.86
N GLY A 96 -5.67 20.55 11.55
CA GLY A 96 -5.14 21.02 12.84
C GLY A 96 -5.42 20.03 13.99
N ARG A 97 -5.16 20.49 15.24
CA ARG A 97 -5.37 19.68 16.45
C ARG A 97 -6.82 19.21 16.67
N LEU A 98 -7.79 19.90 16.13
CA LEU A 98 -9.21 19.58 16.27
C LEU A 98 -9.71 18.61 15.18
N GLY A 99 -8.89 18.27 14.17
CA GLY A 99 -9.29 17.36 13.10
C GLY A 99 -10.43 17.89 12.21
N ILE A 100 -10.67 19.20 12.21
CA ILE A 100 -11.75 19.82 11.43
C ILE A 100 -11.32 19.85 9.97
N LEU A 101 -12.15 19.25 9.10
CA LEU A 101 -11.99 19.29 7.65
C LEU A 101 -12.39 20.64 7.09
N THR A 102 -11.66 21.11 6.10
CA THR A 102 -12.03 22.25 5.27
C THR A 102 -12.97 21.82 4.14
N GLN A 103 -13.58 22.76 3.44
CA GLN A 103 -14.38 22.46 2.26
C GLN A 103 -13.54 21.80 1.15
N GLU A 104 -12.26 22.14 1.04
CA GLU A 104 -11.33 21.52 0.11
C GLU A 104 -11.05 20.06 0.50
N ASP A 105 -10.87 19.76 1.79
CA ASP A 105 -10.72 18.41 2.28
C ASP A 105 -11.95 17.54 1.97
N GLU A 106 -13.16 18.07 2.15
CA GLU A 106 -14.41 17.38 1.81
C GLU A 106 -14.50 17.06 0.32
N CYS A 107 -14.11 17.98 -0.56
CA CYS A 107 -14.04 17.71 -2.00
C CYS A 107 -13.06 16.57 -2.32
N LEU A 108 -11.89 16.54 -1.66
CA LEU A 108 -10.91 15.48 -1.86
C LEU A 108 -11.41 14.12 -1.36
N VAL A 109 -12.21 14.09 -0.28
CA VAL A 109 -12.88 12.87 0.20
C VAL A 109 -13.85 12.35 -0.86
N GLU A 110 -14.69 13.20 -1.42
CA GLU A 110 -15.66 12.82 -2.45
C GLU A 110 -14.96 12.35 -3.73
N GLU A 111 -13.94 13.06 -4.19
CA GLU A 111 -13.13 12.66 -5.36
C GLU A 111 -12.45 11.30 -5.15
N ALA A 112 -11.92 11.05 -3.96
CA ALA A 112 -11.29 9.77 -3.63
C ALA A 112 -12.32 8.64 -3.63
N MET A 113 -13.51 8.85 -3.07
CA MET A 113 -14.61 7.88 -3.10
C MET A 113 -15.08 7.62 -4.53
N GLN A 114 -15.15 8.65 -5.36
CA GLN A 114 -15.49 8.52 -6.78
C GLN A 114 -14.45 7.70 -7.54
N ALA A 115 -13.18 7.92 -7.27
CA ALA A 115 -12.07 7.23 -7.96
C ALA A 115 -12.11 5.71 -7.79
N VAL A 116 -12.74 5.21 -6.71
CA VAL A 116 -12.88 3.78 -6.38
C VAL A 116 -14.33 3.29 -6.47
N HIS A 117 -15.23 4.08 -7.03
CA HIS A 117 -16.67 3.76 -7.14
C HIS A 117 -17.31 3.36 -5.80
N ALA A 118 -17.07 4.16 -4.76
CA ALA A 118 -17.57 3.93 -3.40
C ALA A 118 -18.53 5.02 -2.89
N GLN A 119 -18.98 5.95 -3.74
CA GLN A 119 -19.83 7.09 -3.33
C GLN A 119 -21.12 6.62 -2.64
N GLU A 120 -21.75 5.59 -3.16
CA GLU A 120 -22.98 5.00 -2.63
C GLU A 120 -22.82 4.43 -1.23
N LEU A 121 -21.58 4.11 -0.81
CA LEU A 121 -21.27 3.57 0.50
C LEU A 121 -21.08 4.67 1.56
N GLY A 122 -20.98 5.94 1.17
CA GLY A 122 -20.53 7.03 2.03
C GLY A 122 -21.21 7.09 3.40
N ASN A 123 -22.53 7.05 3.41
CA ASN A 123 -23.33 7.11 4.64
C ASN A 123 -23.48 5.76 5.35
N GLY A 124 -22.97 4.67 4.77
CA GLY A 124 -23.05 3.33 5.33
C GLY A 124 -22.06 3.12 6.48
N ASP A 125 -22.46 2.28 7.44
CA ASP A 125 -21.57 1.82 8.50
C ASP A 125 -20.42 0.98 7.89
N PHE A 126 -19.18 1.40 8.13
CA PHE A 126 -18.00 0.69 7.63
C PHE A 126 -17.92 -0.76 8.10
N THR A 127 -18.45 -1.07 9.27
CA THR A 127 -18.42 -2.44 9.81
C THR A 127 -19.42 -3.36 9.11
N ALA A 128 -20.50 -2.80 8.54
CA ALA A 128 -21.62 -3.54 7.96
C ALA A 128 -21.43 -3.87 6.47
N ILE A 129 -20.45 -3.30 5.78
CA ILE A 129 -20.18 -3.54 4.36
C ILE A 129 -19.32 -4.79 4.14
N SER A 130 -19.33 -5.35 2.91
CA SER A 130 -18.51 -6.51 2.53
C SER A 130 -17.00 -6.21 2.56
N ASP A 131 -16.17 -7.26 2.67
CA ASP A 131 -14.72 -7.09 2.70
C ASP A 131 -14.18 -6.42 1.42
N GLY A 132 -14.76 -6.72 0.25
CA GLY A 132 -14.41 -6.03 -1.00
C GLY A 132 -14.79 -4.55 -1.00
N GLN A 133 -15.94 -4.19 -0.40
CA GLN A 133 -16.32 -2.80 -0.22
C GLN A 133 -15.40 -2.09 0.78
N LYS A 134 -15.02 -2.77 1.88
CA LYS A 134 -14.03 -2.25 2.83
C LYS A 134 -12.71 -1.94 2.16
N GLN A 135 -12.24 -2.84 1.29
CA GLN A 135 -10.99 -2.63 0.56
C GLN A 135 -11.04 -1.39 -0.33
N ARG A 136 -12.16 -1.16 -1.04
CA ARG A 136 -12.38 0.07 -1.83
C ARG A 136 -12.35 1.32 -0.96
N VAL A 137 -13.04 1.31 0.17
CA VAL A 137 -13.06 2.45 1.12
C VAL A 137 -11.66 2.73 1.69
N LEU A 138 -10.89 1.70 2.03
CA LEU A 138 -9.51 1.86 2.51
C LEU A 138 -8.58 2.39 1.42
N LEU A 139 -8.79 1.98 0.17
CA LEU A 139 -8.06 2.55 -0.96
C LEU A 139 -8.45 4.02 -1.18
N ALA A 140 -9.76 4.37 -1.09
CA ALA A 140 -10.19 5.77 -1.14
C ALA A 140 -9.52 6.62 -0.06
N ARG A 141 -9.42 6.11 1.17
CA ARG A 141 -8.71 6.78 2.26
C ARG A 141 -7.24 7.04 1.90
N ALA A 142 -6.56 6.06 1.31
CA ALA A 142 -5.16 6.21 0.88
C ALA A 142 -5.02 7.23 -0.25
N ILE A 143 -5.96 7.26 -1.21
CA ILE A 143 -6.01 8.25 -2.30
C ILE A 143 -6.27 9.66 -1.76
N CYS A 144 -7.23 9.79 -0.84
CA CYS A 144 -7.62 11.06 -0.21
C CYS A 144 -6.46 11.71 0.57
N GLN A 145 -5.53 10.90 1.06
CA GLN A 145 -4.32 11.38 1.72
C GLN A 145 -3.37 12.11 0.76
N ASP A 146 -3.52 11.96 -0.58
CA ASP A 146 -2.69 12.55 -1.63
C ASP A 146 -1.17 12.31 -1.40
N PRO A 147 -0.73 11.05 -1.29
CA PRO A 147 0.63 10.70 -0.91
C PRO A 147 1.58 10.66 -2.11
N ASP A 148 2.89 10.71 -1.85
CA ASP A 148 3.93 10.38 -2.85
C ASP A 148 4.09 8.86 -3.04
N VAL A 149 3.82 8.07 -1.98
CA VAL A 149 3.96 6.60 -1.97
C VAL A 149 2.74 5.95 -1.35
N ILE A 150 2.20 4.91 -1.99
CA ILE A 150 1.17 4.04 -1.42
C ILE A 150 1.78 2.66 -1.18
N VAL A 151 1.66 2.16 0.05
CA VAL A 151 2.08 0.82 0.45
C VAL A 151 0.84 -0.03 0.73
N LEU A 152 0.72 -1.18 0.04
CA LEU A 152 -0.43 -2.07 0.19
C LEU A 152 0.05 -3.50 0.50
N ASP A 153 -0.54 -4.12 1.52
CA ASP A 153 -0.29 -5.52 1.84
C ASP A 153 -1.48 -6.36 1.39
N GLU A 154 -1.26 -7.21 0.38
CA GLU A 154 -2.24 -8.11 -0.22
C GLU A 154 -3.56 -7.42 -0.63
N PRO A 155 -3.52 -6.32 -1.41
CA PRO A 155 -4.72 -5.52 -1.69
C PRO A 155 -5.77 -6.24 -2.52
N THR A 156 -5.42 -7.36 -3.16
CA THR A 156 -6.34 -8.17 -3.98
C THR A 156 -6.99 -9.31 -3.22
N SER A 157 -6.58 -9.56 -1.97
CA SER A 157 -7.14 -10.61 -1.14
C SER A 157 -8.64 -10.38 -0.89
N PHE A 158 -9.42 -11.46 -0.93
CA PHE A 158 -10.89 -11.45 -0.74
C PHE A 158 -11.70 -10.69 -1.81
N LEU A 159 -11.07 -10.24 -2.90
CA LEU A 159 -11.75 -9.62 -4.03
C LEU A 159 -12.05 -10.67 -5.11
N ASP A 160 -13.18 -10.53 -5.78
CA ASP A 160 -13.42 -11.25 -7.03
C ASP A 160 -12.58 -10.68 -8.18
N VAL A 161 -12.48 -11.40 -9.30
CA VAL A 161 -11.62 -11.05 -10.44
C VAL A 161 -11.91 -9.65 -10.97
N LYS A 162 -13.17 -9.26 -11.05
CA LYS A 162 -13.57 -7.93 -11.56
C LYS A 162 -12.98 -6.82 -10.69
N TYR A 163 -13.17 -6.91 -9.38
CA TYR A 163 -12.70 -5.89 -8.44
C TYR A 163 -11.18 -5.88 -8.29
N LYS A 164 -10.50 -7.05 -8.43
CA LYS A 164 -9.04 -7.09 -8.50
C LYS A 164 -8.50 -6.27 -9.67
N LEU A 165 -9.05 -6.49 -10.88
CA LEU A 165 -8.62 -5.77 -12.07
C LEU A 165 -8.92 -4.27 -11.98
N GLU A 166 -10.07 -3.90 -11.43
CA GLU A 166 -10.45 -2.50 -11.21
C GLU A 166 -9.49 -1.81 -10.24
N LEU A 167 -9.19 -2.42 -9.09
CA LEU A 167 -8.23 -1.92 -8.12
C LEU A 167 -6.85 -1.72 -8.74
N LEU A 168 -6.34 -2.71 -9.47
CA LEU A 168 -5.04 -2.62 -10.13
C LEU A 168 -5.02 -1.51 -11.20
N SER A 169 -6.09 -1.34 -11.96
CA SER A 169 -6.22 -0.25 -12.94
C SER A 169 -6.19 1.13 -12.26
N ILE A 170 -6.81 1.27 -11.08
CA ILE A 170 -6.75 2.51 -10.29
C ILE A 170 -5.31 2.79 -9.86
N LEU A 171 -4.62 1.80 -9.30
CA LEU A 171 -3.23 1.94 -8.86
C LEU A 171 -2.30 2.29 -10.04
N GLU A 172 -2.46 1.63 -11.19
CA GLU A 172 -1.71 1.94 -12.40
C GLU A 172 -1.94 3.38 -12.85
N ARG A 173 -3.19 3.83 -12.91
CA ARG A 173 -3.53 5.21 -13.26
C ARG A 173 -2.87 6.22 -12.30
N MET A 174 -2.86 5.95 -11.01
CA MET A 174 -2.20 6.79 -10.01
C MET A 174 -0.69 6.85 -10.24
N ALA A 175 -0.05 5.71 -10.50
CA ALA A 175 1.38 5.66 -10.76
C ALA A 175 1.74 6.42 -12.05
N ARG A 176 1.00 6.18 -13.14
CA ARG A 176 1.33 6.77 -14.46
C ARG A 176 0.97 8.26 -14.55
N GLN A 177 -0.20 8.64 -14.08
CA GLN A 177 -0.71 10.02 -14.24
C GLN A 177 -0.28 10.95 -13.10
N LYS A 178 -0.34 10.47 -11.85
CA LYS A 178 0.01 11.29 -10.68
C LYS A 178 1.44 11.09 -10.19
N LYS A 179 2.20 10.16 -10.80
CA LYS A 179 3.56 9.80 -10.38
C LYS A 179 3.66 9.31 -8.94
N ILE A 180 2.60 8.69 -8.44
CA ILE A 180 2.60 8.08 -7.11
C ILE A 180 3.32 6.73 -7.20
N THR A 181 4.28 6.50 -6.33
CA THR A 181 4.97 5.21 -6.24
C THR A 181 4.08 4.21 -5.52
N VAL A 182 3.92 3.02 -6.08
CA VAL A 182 3.10 1.94 -5.50
C VAL A 182 4.01 0.79 -5.09
N ILE A 183 3.98 0.41 -3.82
CA ILE A 183 4.69 -0.75 -3.30
C ILE A 183 3.66 -1.70 -2.71
N MET A 184 3.56 -2.92 -3.25
CA MET A 184 2.52 -3.85 -2.79
C MET A 184 3.01 -5.28 -2.72
N SER A 185 2.37 -6.10 -1.89
CA SER A 185 2.50 -7.55 -1.96
C SER A 185 1.35 -8.15 -2.75
N LEU A 186 1.62 -9.13 -3.58
CA LEU A 186 0.63 -9.91 -4.32
C LEU A 186 0.94 -11.41 -4.18
N HIS A 187 -0.11 -12.23 -4.30
CA HIS A 187 0.01 -13.69 -4.39
C HIS A 187 -0.10 -14.18 -5.83
N GLU A 188 -0.86 -13.43 -6.65
CA GLU A 188 -1.12 -13.82 -8.04
C GLU A 188 0.01 -13.34 -8.95
N ILE A 189 0.81 -14.28 -9.45
CA ILE A 189 1.93 -14.02 -10.37
C ILE A 189 1.46 -13.31 -11.64
N ASP A 190 0.33 -13.76 -12.22
CA ASP A 190 -0.22 -13.16 -13.43
C ASP A 190 -0.56 -11.68 -13.28
N LEU A 191 -1.04 -11.29 -12.10
CA LEU A 191 -1.35 -9.90 -11.79
C LEU A 191 -0.07 -9.10 -11.58
N ALA A 192 0.90 -9.65 -10.85
CA ALA A 192 2.21 -9.03 -10.64
C ALA A 192 2.93 -8.80 -11.97
N GLN A 193 2.90 -9.79 -12.89
CA GLN A 193 3.50 -9.68 -14.21
C GLN A 193 2.89 -8.55 -15.06
N LYS A 194 1.59 -8.31 -14.93
CA LYS A 194 0.89 -7.32 -15.75
C LYS A 194 1.07 -5.88 -15.28
N ILE A 195 1.18 -5.67 -13.96
CA ILE A 195 1.11 -4.31 -13.40
C ILE A 195 2.47 -3.75 -12.99
N SER A 196 3.44 -4.62 -12.63
CA SER A 196 4.67 -4.19 -12.01
C SER A 196 5.69 -3.65 -13.01
N ASP A 197 6.39 -2.60 -12.62
CA ASP A 197 7.64 -2.20 -13.28
C ASP A 197 8.80 -3.06 -12.77
N TYR A 198 8.79 -3.38 -11.47
CA TYR A 198 9.76 -4.27 -10.84
C TYR A 198 9.09 -5.25 -9.88
N VAL A 199 9.69 -6.40 -9.75
CA VAL A 199 9.27 -7.48 -8.85
C VAL A 199 10.39 -7.82 -7.89
N ILE A 200 10.04 -7.96 -6.61
CA ILE A 200 10.91 -8.41 -5.53
C ILE A 200 10.46 -9.81 -5.12
N CYS A 201 11.28 -10.81 -5.36
CA CYS A 201 11.04 -12.18 -4.92
C CYS A 201 11.63 -12.39 -3.53
N VAL A 202 10.77 -12.69 -2.57
CA VAL A 202 11.16 -12.91 -1.17
C VAL A 202 11.09 -14.40 -0.86
N HIS A 203 12.22 -15.01 -0.55
CA HIS A 203 12.31 -16.42 -0.17
C HIS A 203 13.23 -16.62 1.04
N GLY A 204 12.77 -17.40 2.01
CA GLY A 204 13.53 -17.61 3.23
C GLY A 204 13.75 -16.32 4.03
N ASP A 205 15.00 -15.94 4.24
CA ASP A 205 15.40 -14.75 5.01
C ASP A 205 16.07 -13.66 4.13
N GLN A 206 15.88 -13.71 2.81
CA GLN A 206 16.54 -12.81 1.86
C GLN A 206 15.66 -12.46 0.67
N ILE A 207 16.08 -11.44 -0.06
CA ILE A 207 15.58 -11.18 -1.40
C ILE A 207 16.34 -12.08 -2.37
N GLU A 208 15.61 -13.00 -2.97
CA GLU A 208 16.19 -13.99 -3.90
C GLU A 208 16.45 -13.34 -5.27
N LYS A 209 15.48 -12.57 -5.76
CA LYS A 209 15.61 -11.84 -7.03
C LYS A 209 14.94 -10.48 -6.96
N TYR A 210 15.45 -9.54 -7.74
CA TYR A 210 14.88 -8.22 -8.02
C TYR A 210 15.14 -7.88 -9.49
N GLY A 211 14.11 -7.52 -10.23
CA GLY A 211 14.20 -7.19 -11.65
C GLY A 211 12.85 -6.87 -12.26
N THR A 212 12.84 -6.67 -13.58
CA THR A 212 11.58 -6.49 -14.33
C THR A 212 10.77 -7.80 -14.37
N PRO A 213 9.45 -7.74 -14.61
CA PRO A 213 8.64 -8.95 -14.75
C PRO A 213 9.20 -9.95 -15.77
N GLU A 214 9.74 -9.48 -16.89
CA GLU A 214 10.33 -10.31 -17.94
C GLU A 214 11.59 -11.04 -17.46
N GLU A 215 12.41 -10.40 -16.63
CA GLU A 215 13.62 -11.00 -16.08
C GLU A 215 13.30 -12.02 -14.97
N ILE A 216 12.22 -11.80 -14.22
CA ILE A 216 11.83 -12.63 -13.08
C ILE A 216 10.98 -13.83 -13.52
N PHE A 217 9.91 -13.60 -14.30
CA PHE A 217 8.93 -14.65 -14.65
C PHE A 217 9.35 -15.50 -15.84
N THR A 218 10.57 -16.06 -15.77
CA THR A 218 11.02 -17.07 -16.73
C THR A 218 10.36 -18.42 -16.44
N SER A 219 10.19 -19.25 -17.47
CA SER A 219 9.58 -20.59 -17.33
C SER A 219 10.28 -21.44 -16.25
N GLU A 220 11.59 -21.30 -16.12
CA GLU A 220 12.40 -21.99 -15.12
C GLU A 220 12.09 -21.52 -13.69
N TYR A 221 11.89 -20.21 -13.49
CA TYR A 221 11.71 -19.64 -12.16
C TYR A 221 10.28 -19.76 -11.64
N ILE A 222 9.28 -19.73 -12.51
CA ILE A 222 7.87 -19.92 -12.12
C ILE A 222 7.64 -21.28 -11.45
N HIS A 223 8.42 -22.30 -11.79
CA HIS A 223 8.33 -23.60 -11.13
C HIS A 223 8.94 -23.64 -9.71
N HIS A 224 9.67 -22.61 -9.30
CA HIS A 224 10.28 -22.48 -7.98
C HIS A 224 9.50 -21.59 -7.00
N LEU A 225 8.59 -20.77 -7.52
CA LEU A 225 7.71 -19.89 -6.74
C LEU A 225 6.50 -20.63 -6.20
#